data_415814fb1e32028f2b23d25d5fec16a2
#
_entry.id   415814fb1e32028f2b23d25d5fec16a2
#
_cell.length_a   1.000
_cell.length_b   1.000
_cell.length_c   1.000
_cell.angle_alpha   90.00
_cell.angle_beta   90.00
_cell.angle_gamma   90.00
#
_symmetry.space_group_name_H-M   'P 1'
#
loop_
_entity.id
_entity.type
_entity.pdbx_description
1 polymer ?
#
loop_
_entity_poly.entity_id
_entity_poly.type
_entity_poly.pdbx_seq_one_letter_code
_entity_poly.pdbx_strand_id
1 'polypeptide(L)'
;MSQPAVPQATVPAPQPTQPNRPARTLIGLALIVPAVIAWIWSYVLPTLSTVARSFEGDGPRRSGESAGAANYESAFASGFVGQVGFAVLLSLIPLVVALLAAPLLAVLADRAGRVARLVTRGVLALPLAAYAPVAVFLGRRTENIENGTYTETLQSPRTFLVSALAQVTFGLVVAVAATLYLSALRHREPDQRPAPAMLAVGGLLGLGVLAATLQTFTAPLILTGGGPRGDYTATPVFSIAQTSFRTLRLGAGSATSTLLLVLLGLLGLAAVALILATRLRIEFDGWRDRPAVREAESYSGRRPLLIGLTAVALVVVLGVTLWASLPWLRNFSADTGPLPRGVDTANLFANTWVPPLLSTLVAVGLAALAGFGIGALRPLGRWSDLLLVPFAPWLFVGAGPLAIANFERTMEREQLGLFLGLVPPTWLSVPALFAFTLLFRGQHERWRSGGSVGRTLLLPALPMLAVTALPTWLAHAQSPLWTTLVSKGPDSLTAPVLVQMVASRAFGAGGELPLGLVLPLPMLILFVLLFVALMVGYVDRLAIRVGRSGGVDAPPAGADEPVGKVTA
;
A
#
# COMPACT_ATOMS: atom_id res chain seq x y z
N MET A 1 7.58 -55.45 -51.40
CA MET A 1 8.60 -55.10 -50.40
C MET A 1 8.60 -53.57 -50.21
N SER A 2 7.86 -53.07 -49.25
CA SER A 2 7.73 -51.65 -48.99
C SER A 2 8.84 -51.21 -47.98
N GLN A 3 9.68 -50.28 -48.40
CA GLN A 3 10.71 -49.68 -47.47
C GLN A 3 10.02 -48.93 -46.33
N PRO A 4 10.49 -49.07 -45.07
CA PRO A 4 10.00 -48.28 -43.96
C PRO A 4 10.49 -46.83 -44.10
N ALA A 5 9.55 -45.88 -43.94
CA ALA A 5 9.85 -44.46 -43.95
C ALA A 5 10.78 -44.09 -42.78
N VAL A 6 11.91 -43.47 -43.10
CA VAL A 6 12.86 -42.91 -42.11
C VAL A 6 12.18 -41.73 -41.42
N PRO A 7 12.12 -41.68 -40.06
CA PRO A 7 11.56 -40.53 -39.38
C PRO A 7 12.44 -39.30 -39.61
N GLN A 8 11.87 -38.24 -40.18
CA GLN A 8 12.53 -36.94 -40.31
C GLN A 8 12.83 -36.39 -38.90
N ALA A 9 14.10 -36.21 -38.61
CA ALA A 9 14.55 -35.52 -37.39
C ALA A 9 13.97 -34.08 -37.38
N THR A 10 13.05 -33.80 -36.47
CA THR A 10 12.55 -32.44 -36.25
C THR A 10 13.69 -31.56 -35.78
N VAL A 11 14.09 -30.61 -36.63
CA VAL A 11 15.08 -29.59 -36.28
C VAL A 11 14.54 -28.82 -35.05
N PRO A 12 15.26 -28.80 -33.92
CA PRO A 12 14.79 -28.05 -32.75
C PRO A 12 14.69 -26.57 -33.11
N ALA A 13 13.53 -25.97 -32.78
CA ALA A 13 13.33 -24.53 -32.97
C ALA A 13 14.45 -23.75 -32.30
N PRO A 14 14.98 -22.67 -32.91
CA PRO A 14 16.07 -21.88 -32.35
C PRO A 14 15.68 -21.36 -30.97
N GLN A 15 16.42 -21.76 -29.96
CA GLN A 15 16.23 -21.26 -28.59
C GLN A 15 16.51 -19.75 -28.57
N PRO A 16 15.63 -18.93 -27.98
CA PRO A 16 15.87 -17.50 -27.88
C PRO A 16 17.21 -17.28 -27.18
N THR A 17 18.12 -16.61 -27.88
CA THR A 17 19.48 -16.29 -27.37
C THR A 17 19.36 -15.45 -26.12
N GLN A 18 19.70 -16.04 -24.98
CA GLN A 18 19.77 -15.30 -23.72
C GLN A 18 20.99 -14.35 -23.78
N PRO A 19 20.85 -13.06 -23.38
CA PRO A 19 21.97 -12.13 -23.38
C PRO A 19 23.10 -12.66 -22.51
N ASN A 20 24.35 -12.45 -22.93
CA ASN A 20 25.56 -12.85 -22.20
C ASN A 20 25.57 -12.31 -20.76
N ARG A 21 26.19 -13.03 -19.81
CA ARG A 21 26.25 -12.61 -18.40
C ARG A 21 26.64 -11.15 -18.18
N PRO A 22 27.71 -10.57 -18.81
CA PRO A 22 28.08 -9.16 -18.61
C PRO A 22 27.02 -8.20 -19.14
N ALA A 23 26.36 -8.48 -20.28
CA ALA A 23 25.28 -7.65 -20.80
C ALA A 23 24.07 -7.62 -19.85
N ARG A 24 23.70 -8.73 -19.23
CA ARG A 24 22.62 -8.78 -18.24
C ARG A 24 22.93 -7.96 -17.01
N THR A 25 24.16 -8.02 -16.51
CA THR A 25 24.59 -7.22 -15.37
C THR A 25 24.51 -5.74 -15.67
N LEU A 26 25.03 -5.31 -16.82
CA LEU A 26 25.03 -3.91 -17.23
C LEU A 26 23.59 -3.39 -17.44
N ILE A 27 22.75 -4.11 -18.17
CA ILE A 27 21.34 -3.72 -18.40
C ILE A 27 20.58 -3.71 -17.07
N GLY A 28 20.78 -4.72 -16.21
CA GLY A 28 20.14 -4.79 -14.90
C GLY A 28 20.46 -3.58 -14.02
N LEU A 29 21.74 -3.20 -13.95
CA LEU A 29 22.17 -2.00 -13.21
C LEU A 29 21.64 -0.72 -13.85
N ALA A 30 21.68 -0.61 -15.19
CA ALA A 30 21.16 0.56 -15.89
C ALA A 30 19.65 0.81 -15.63
N LEU A 31 18.85 -0.25 -15.53
CA LEU A 31 17.41 -0.14 -15.21
C LEU A 31 17.14 0.28 -13.75
N ILE A 32 18.11 0.09 -12.84
CA ILE A 32 17.97 0.51 -11.45
C ILE A 32 18.29 2.00 -11.28
N VAL A 33 19.17 2.56 -12.13
CA VAL A 33 19.65 3.96 -12.00
C VAL A 33 18.51 4.99 -11.90
N PRO A 34 17.48 5.00 -12.76
CA PRO A 34 16.40 5.99 -12.65
C PRO A 34 15.66 5.91 -11.32
N ALA A 35 15.44 4.69 -10.79
CA ALA A 35 14.81 4.50 -9.49
C ALA A 35 15.71 4.97 -8.34
N VAL A 36 17.04 4.79 -8.43
CA VAL A 36 17.99 5.31 -7.44
C VAL A 36 17.99 6.84 -7.44
N ILE A 37 17.96 7.48 -8.60
CA ILE A 37 17.85 8.94 -8.72
C ILE A 37 16.54 9.41 -8.07
N ALA A 38 15.41 8.80 -8.41
CA ALA A 38 14.12 9.13 -7.84
C ALA A 38 14.06 8.89 -6.32
N TRP A 39 14.69 7.82 -5.83
CA TRP A 39 14.81 7.50 -4.40
C TRP A 39 15.64 8.54 -3.64
N ILE A 40 16.82 8.91 -4.17
CA ILE A 40 17.66 9.96 -3.57
C ILE A 40 16.86 11.27 -3.48
N TRP A 41 16.17 11.64 -4.56
CA TRP A 41 15.39 12.87 -4.65
C TRP A 41 14.18 12.91 -3.72
N SER A 42 13.41 11.80 -3.63
CA SER A 42 12.14 11.76 -2.89
C SER A 42 12.31 11.42 -1.42
N TYR A 43 13.39 10.72 -1.06
CA TYR A 43 13.54 10.18 0.29
C TYR A 43 14.86 10.56 0.94
N VAL A 44 16.01 10.31 0.29
CA VAL A 44 17.32 10.52 0.94
C VAL A 44 17.54 12.00 1.23
N LEU A 45 17.43 12.85 0.21
CA LEU A 45 17.64 14.29 0.39
C LEU A 45 16.64 14.92 1.36
N PRO A 46 15.30 14.65 1.28
CA PRO A 46 14.37 15.14 2.30
C PRO A 46 14.66 14.62 3.71
N THR A 47 15.11 13.37 3.85
CA THR A 47 15.52 12.83 5.16
C THR A 47 16.73 13.57 5.72
N LEU A 48 17.76 13.78 4.91
CA LEU A 48 18.96 14.53 5.33
C LEU A 48 18.61 15.98 5.70
N SER A 49 17.76 16.65 4.89
CA SER A 49 17.28 17.99 5.19
C SER A 49 16.46 18.03 6.50
N THR A 50 15.56 17.06 6.71
CA THR A 50 14.79 16.95 7.96
C THR A 50 15.70 16.76 9.17
N VAL A 51 16.71 15.88 9.06
CA VAL A 51 17.70 15.67 10.14
C VAL A 51 18.51 16.92 10.39
N ALA A 52 19.01 17.60 9.36
CA ALA A 52 19.76 18.84 9.51
C ALA A 52 18.89 19.92 10.19
N ARG A 53 17.65 20.10 9.71
CA ARG A 53 16.70 21.06 10.26
C ARG A 53 16.35 20.79 11.73
N SER A 54 16.41 19.54 12.18
CA SER A 54 16.14 19.18 13.57
C SER A 54 17.15 19.72 14.58
N PHE A 55 18.32 20.14 14.13
CA PHE A 55 19.36 20.76 14.95
C PHE A 55 19.38 22.29 14.85
N GLU A 56 18.50 22.89 14.05
CA GLU A 56 18.39 24.34 13.86
C GLU A 56 17.31 24.96 14.73
N GLY A 57 17.39 26.27 14.95
CA GLY A 57 16.43 27.03 15.76
C GLY A 57 15.01 27.00 15.17
N ASP A 58 14.02 27.20 16.05
CA ASP A 58 12.62 27.33 15.69
C ASP A 58 12.33 28.63 14.93
N GLY A 59 11.46 28.55 13.93
CA GLY A 59 10.96 29.68 13.16
C GLY A 59 11.79 30.02 11.91
N PRO A 60 11.16 30.69 10.92
CA PRO A 60 11.78 30.98 9.62
C PRO A 60 12.93 31.98 9.69
N ARG A 61 12.99 32.83 10.74
CA ARG A 61 14.08 33.82 10.92
C ARG A 61 15.30 33.27 11.66
N ARG A 62 15.21 32.09 12.27
CA ARG A 62 16.28 31.41 13.00
C ARG A 62 16.80 30.16 12.28
N SER A 63 16.47 30.03 11.00
CA SER A 63 17.07 29.01 10.14
C SER A 63 18.58 29.26 10.08
N GLY A 64 19.39 28.23 10.41
CA GLY A 64 20.85 28.35 10.50
C GLY A 64 21.42 28.64 11.89
N GLU A 65 20.62 29.06 12.88
CA GLU A 65 21.06 29.09 14.28
C GLU A 65 21.07 27.67 14.84
N SER A 66 22.16 27.24 15.46
CA SER A 66 22.22 25.89 16.05
C SER A 66 21.40 25.83 17.34
N ALA A 67 20.43 24.91 17.38
CA ALA A 67 19.68 24.57 18.60
C ALA A 67 20.23 23.32 19.31
N GLY A 68 21.20 22.62 18.73
CA GLY A 68 21.74 21.38 19.27
C GLY A 68 20.65 20.33 19.51
N ALA A 69 20.65 19.71 20.70
CA ALA A 69 19.65 18.68 21.08
C ALA A 69 18.33 19.25 21.64
N ALA A 70 18.20 20.58 21.81
CA ALA A 70 17.03 21.18 22.46
C ALA A 70 15.70 20.88 21.76
N ASN A 71 15.70 20.71 20.44
CA ASN A 71 14.52 20.33 19.68
C ASN A 71 14.06 18.88 19.99
N TYR A 72 15.00 17.97 20.26
CA TYR A 72 14.67 16.59 20.67
C TYR A 72 14.14 16.58 22.10
N GLU A 73 14.73 17.34 23.02
CA GLU A 73 14.21 17.51 24.36
C GLU A 73 12.78 18.07 24.32
N SER A 74 12.54 19.08 23.48
CA SER A 74 11.20 19.63 23.23
C SER A 74 10.23 18.60 22.66
N ALA A 75 10.67 17.74 21.71
CA ALA A 75 9.85 16.68 21.15
C ALA A 75 9.44 15.63 22.20
N PHE A 76 10.36 15.22 23.07
CA PHE A 76 10.05 14.32 24.18
C PHE A 76 9.15 15.01 25.24
N ALA A 77 9.43 16.25 25.61
CA ALA A 77 8.61 17.03 26.53
C ALA A 77 7.19 17.29 26.02
N SER A 78 7.00 17.42 24.70
CA SER A 78 5.68 17.51 24.04
C SER A 78 4.96 16.17 23.91
N GLY A 79 5.50 15.09 24.49
CA GLY A 79 4.81 13.81 24.62
C GLY A 79 4.99 12.86 23.43
N PHE A 80 6.09 12.90 22.67
CA PHE A 80 6.34 12.01 21.55
C PHE A 80 6.12 10.52 21.90
N VAL A 81 6.61 10.06 23.06
CA VAL A 81 6.43 8.67 23.50
C VAL A 81 4.94 8.34 23.69
N GLY A 82 4.17 9.27 24.26
CA GLY A 82 2.72 9.14 24.41
C GLY A 82 1.99 9.08 23.07
N GLN A 83 2.43 9.86 22.07
CA GLN A 83 1.88 9.86 20.72
C GLN A 83 2.15 8.52 20.00
N VAL A 84 3.36 7.98 20.15
CA VAL A 84 3.71 6.64 19.66
C VAL A 84 2.87 5.57 20.35
N GLY A 85 2.77 5.62 21.68
CA GLY A 85 1.94 4.71 22.48
C GLY A 85 0.47 4.76 22.05
N PHE A 86 -0.06 5.96 21.77
CA PHE A 86 -1.42 6.11 21.26
C PHE A 86 -1.57 5.54 19.84
N ALA A 87 -0.60 5.75 18.95
CA ALA A 87 -0.62 5.15 17.62
C ALA A 87 -0.56 3.61 17.66
N VAL A 88 0.20 3.03 18.62
CA VAL A 88 0.19 1.59 18.90
C VAL A 88 -1.19 1.14 19.38
N LEU A 89 -1.83 1.89 20.28
CA LEU A 89 -3.20 1.60 20.72
C LEU A 89 -4.19 1.60 19.55
N LEU A 90 -4.09 2.58 18.65
CA LEU A 90 -4.88 2.65 17.42
C LEU A 90 -4.67 1.42 16.52
N SER A 91 -3.50 0.79 16.55
CA SER A 91 -3.19 -0.38 15.73
C SER A 91 -3.82 -1.68 16.25
N LEU A 92 -4.20 -1.78 17.52
CA LEU A 92 -4.58 -3.06 18.14
C LEU A 92 -5.77 -3.73 17.44
N ILE A 93 -6.87 -2.99 17.21
CA ILE A 93 -8.04 -3.56 16.53
C ILE A 93 -7.73 -3.91 15.07
N PRO A 94 -7.14 -3.01 14.24
CA PRO A 94 -6.69 -3.37 12.89
C PRO A 94 -5.72 -4.57 12.85
N LEU A 95 -4.83 -4.73 13.82
CA LEU A 95 -3.95 -5.91 13.94
C LEU A 95 -4.73 -7.19 14.20
N VAL A 96 -5.66 -7.18 15.16
CA VAL A 96 -6.54 -8.33 15.41
C VAL A 96 -7.32 -8.69 14.15
N VAL A 97 -7.88 -7.71 13.46
CA VAL A 97 -8.61 -7.94 12.20
C VAL A 97 -7.69 -8.53 11.12
N ALA A 98 -6.50 -7.96 10.93
CA ALA A 98 -5.55 -8.43 9.92
C ALA A 98 -4.98 -9.81 10.21
N LEU A 99 -4.72 -10.15 11.48
CA LEU A 99 -4.01 -11.36 11.87
C LEU A 99 -4.95 -12.52 12.27
N LEU A 100 -6.21 -12.26 12.61
CA LEU A 100 -7.18 -13.29 13.00
C LEU A 100 -8.41 -13.35 12.09
N ALA A 101 -9.12 -12.25 11.89
CA ALA A 101 -10.36 -12.25 11.10
C ALA A 101 -10.10 -12.48 9.60
N ALA A 102 -9.13 -11.79 9.04
CA ALA A 102 -8.82 -11.88 7.61
C ALA A 102 -8.27 -13.27 7.19
N PRO A 103 -7.32 -13.90 7.89
CA PRO A 103 -6.89 -15.26 7.54
C PRO A 103 -8.00 -16.28 7.74
N LEU A 104 -8.89 -16.11 8.74
CA LEU A 104 -10.06 -16.97 8.89
C LEU A 104 -10.98 -16.90 7.67
N LEU A 105 -11.34 -15.68 7.22
CA LEU A 105 -12.12 -15.47 6.00
C LEU A 105 -11.42 -16.09 4.78
N ALA A 106 -10.10 -15.89 4.65
CA ALA A 106 -9.34 -16.46 3.53
C ALA A 106 -9.38 -17.99 3.53
N VAL A 107 -9.20 -18.64 4.68
CA VAL A 107 -9.27 -20.11 4.80
C VAL A 107 -10.69 -20.63 4.53
N LEU A 108 -11.72 -19.96 5.02
CA LEU A 108 -13.12 -20.33 4.74
C LEU A 108 -13.41 -20.25 3.24
N ALA A 109 -13.06 -19.13 2.59
CA ALA A 109 -13.28 -18.91 1.16
C ALA A 109 -12.49 -19.89 0.28
N ASP A 110 -11.23 -20.19 0.64
CA ASP A 110 -10.41 -21.15 -0.09
C ASP A 110 -10.97 -22.56 -0.01
N ARG A 111 -11.34 -23.02 1.20
CA ARG A 111 -11.95 -24.34 1.43
C ARG A 111 -13.35 -24.47 0.85
N ALA A 112 -14.12 -23.38 0.74
CA ALA A 112 -15.44 -23.36 0.10
C ALA A 112 -15.36 -23.55 -1.43
N GLY A 113 -14.18 -23.32 -2.03
CA GLY A 113 -13.88 -23.61 -3.43
C GLY A 113 -13.73 -22.36 -4.30
N ARG A 114 -13.48 -22.60 -5.62
CA ARG A 114 -13.12 -21.53 -6.56
C ARG A 114 -14.14 -20.40 -6.64
N VAL A 115 -15.43 -20.71 -6.72
CA VAL A 115 -16.48 -19.70 -6.84
C VAL A 115 -16.53 -18.82 -5.59
N ALA A 116 -16.50 -19.41 -4.40
CA ALA A 116 -16.49 -18.67 -3.15
C ALA A 116 -15.25 -17.74 -3.06
N ARG A 117 -14.08 -18.22 -3.47
CA ARG A 117 -12.84 -17.42 -3.52
C ARG A 117 -12.95 -16.22 -4.47
N LEU A 118 -13.47 -16.44 -5.69
CA LEU A 118 -13.66 -15.36 -6.68
C LEU A 118 -14.69 -14.34 -6.19
N VAL A 119 -15.82 -14.80 -5.64
CA VAL A 119 -16.84 -13.91 -5.05
C VAL A 119 -16.24 -13.11 -3.89
N THR A 120 -15.49 -13.77 -3.00
CA THR A 120 -14.80 -13.09 -1.90
C THR A 120 -13.88 -11.97 -2.43
N ARG A 121 -13.05 -12.23 -3.44
CA ARG A 121 -12.17 -11.21 -4.04
C ARG A 121 -12.95 -10.07 -4.68
N GLY A 122 -14.03 -10.38 -5.41
CA GLY A 122 -14.90 -9.37 -6.02
C GLY A 122 -15.57 -8.46 -4.98
N VAL A 123 -16.09 -9.05 -3.90
CA VAL A 123 -16.71 -8.31 -2.80
C VAL A 123 -15.67 -7.46 -2.05
N LEU A 124 -14.49 -7.99 -1.78
CA LEU A 124 -13.41 -7.25 -1.10
C LEU A 124 -12.81 -6.12 -1.95
N ALA A 125 -13.08 -6.08 -3.25
CA ALA A 125 -12.71 -4.94 -4.10
C ALA A 125 -13.50 -3.66 -3.75
N LEU A 126 -14.72 -3.79 -3.19
CA LEU A 126 -15.58 -2.65 -2.85
C LEU A 126 -14.99 -1.75 -1.76
N PRO A 127 -14.55 -2.25 -0.58
CA PRO A 127 -13.89 -1.42 0.42
C PRO A 127 -12.61 -0.74 -0.08
N LEU A 128 -11.88 -1.36 -1.02
CA LEU A 128 -10.69 -0.77 -1.63
C LEU A 128 -11.06 0.40 -2.55
N ALA A 129 -12.11 0.25 -3.36
CA ALA A 129 -12.57 1.27 -4.30
C ALA A 129 -13.22 2.47 -3.59
N ALA A 130 -13.91 2.23 -2.46
CA ALA A 130 -14.61 3.24 -1.68
C ALA A 130 -13.70 3.95 -0.64
N TYR A 131 -12.39 3.97 -0.85
CA TYR A 131 -11.45 4.62 0.06
C TYR A 131 -11.56 6.15 -0.03
N ALA A 132 -12.29 6.77 0.88
CA ALA A 132 -12.51 8.21 0.97
C ALA A 132 -12.47 8.67 2.45
N PRO A 133 -11.30 8.61 3.13
CA PRO A 133 -11.20 8.81 4.57
C PRO A 133 -11.69 10.18 5.02
N VAL A 134 -11.43 11.25 4.27
CA VAL A 134 -11.89 12.60 4.61
C VAL A 134 -13.42 12.65 4.63
N ALA A 135 -14.07 12.13 3.59
CA ALA A 135 -15.54 12.13 3.49
C ALA A 135 -16.20 11.29 4.59
N VAL A 136 -15.66 10.10 4.85
CA VAL A 136 -16.19 9.18 5.88
C VAL A 136 -16.05 9.77 7.29
N PHE A 137 -14.87 10.33 7.64
CA PHE A 137 -14.67 10.94 8.96
C PHE A 137 -15.48 12.22 9.14
N LEU A 138 -15.62 13.06 8.10
CA LEU A 138 -16.47 14.24 8.16
C LEU A 138 -17.94 13.85 8.31
N GLY A 139 -18.44 12.90 7.53
CA GLY A 139 -19.80 12.39 7.67
C GLY A 139 -20.09 11.88 9.08
N ARG A 140 -19.19 11.11 9.67
CA ARG A 140 -19.28 10.65 11.06
C ARG A 140 -19.32 11.80 12.07
N ARG A 141 -18.46 12.79 11.88
CA ARG A 141 -18.45 13.98 12.76
C ARG A 141 -19.75 14.75 12.67
N THR A 142 -20.28 14.97 11.46
CA THR A 142 -21.55 15.67 11.25
C THR A 142 -22.70 14.91 11.91
N GLU A 143 -22.80 13.59 11.69
CA GLU A 143 -23.81 12.73 12.32
C GLU A 143 -23.76 12.84 13.87
N ASN A 144 -22.58 12.83 14.48
CA ASN A 144 -22.46 12.98 15.93
C ASN A 144 -22.89 14.37 16.43
N ILE A 145 -22.68 15.42 15.63
CA ILE A 145 -23.14 16.77 15.95
C ILE A 145 -24.67 16.86 15.85
N GLU A 146 -25.24 16.34 14.78
CA GLU A 146 -26.70 16.31 14.54
C GLU A 146 -27.43 15.52 15.62
N ASN A 147 -26.86 14.40 16.06
CA ASN A 147 -27.40 13.59 17.16
C ASN A 147 -27.15 14.15 18.56
N GLY A 148 -26.46 15.29 18.68
CA GLY A 148 -26.10 15.90 19.99
C GLY A 148 -25.06 15.13 20.80
N THR A 149 -24.47 14.06 20.25
CA THR A 149 -23.52 13.18 20.96
C THR A 149 -22.07 13.62 20.86
N TYR A 150 -21.78 14.66 20.06
CA TYR A 150 -20.39 15.09 19.82
C TYR A 150 -19.67 15.55 21.06
N THR A 151 -20.33 16.28 21.97
CA THR A 151 -19.75 16.71 23.25
C THR A 151 -19.44 15.55 24.17
N GLU A 152 -20.27 14.50 24.17
CA GLU A 152 -20.03 13.27 24.94
C GLU A 152 -18.85 12.49 24.38
N THR A 153 -18.71 12.41 23.04
CA THR A 153 -17.58 11.75 22.39
C THR A 153 -16.24 12.44 22.72
N LEU A 154 -16.24 13.75 22.93
CA LEU A 154 -15.07 14.51 23.35
C LEU A 154 -14.70 14.34 24.85
N GLN A 155 -15.58 13.78 25.68
CA GLN A 155 -15.23 13.41 27.06
C GLN A 155 -14.28 12.20 27.10
N SER A 156 -14.36 11.31 26.10
CA SER A 156 -13.48 10.14 25.96
C SER A 156 -12.85 10.09 24.56
N PRO A 157 -12.04 11.09 24.17
CA PRO A 157 -11.62 11.29 22.79
C PRO A 157 -10.72 10.15 22.27
N ARG A 158 -9.94 9.50 23.14
CA ARG A 158 -9.12 8.33 22.78
C ARG A 158 -9.97 7.13 22.39
N THR A 159 -10.94 6.76 23.21
CA THR A 159 -11.85 5.64 22.95
C THR A 159 -12.67 5.91 21.69
N PHE A 160 -13.15 7.13 21.51
CA PHE A 160 -13.88 7.54 20.31
C PHE A 160 -13.02 7.38 19.06
N LEU A 161 -11.77 7.89 19.08
CA LEU A 161 -10.89 7.80 17.92
C LEU A 161 -10.49 6.35 17.60
N VAL A 162 -10.21 5.51 18.61
CA VAL A 162 -9.92 4.09 18.45
C VAL A 162 -11.09 3.37 17.79
N SER A 163 -12.32 3.59 18.30
CA SER A 163 -13.51 2.92 17.76
C SER A 163 -13.84 3.41 16.33
N ALA A 164 -13.80 4.72 16.10
CA ALA A 164 -14.08 5.30 14.78
C ALA A 164 -13.06 4.85 13.73
N LEU A 165 -11.75 4.88 14.05
CA LEU A 165 -10.71 4.41 13.14
C LEU A 165 -10.89 2.92 12.82
N ALA A 166 -11.13 2.10 13.85
CA ALA A 166 -11.33 0.67 13.68
C ALA A 166 -12.52 0.36 12.75
N GLN A 167 -13.65 1.06 12.92
CA GLN A 167 -14.84 0.88 12.09
C GLN A 167 -14.61 1.31 10.64
N VAL A 168 -14.04 2.50 10.45
CA VAL A 168 -13.80 3.06 9.10
C VAL A 168 -12.76 2.25 8.32
N THR A 169 -11.73 1.73 8.99
CA THR A 169 -10.68 0.95 8.34
C THR A 169 -10.95 -0.56 8.28
N PHE A 170 -11.99 -1.05 8.95
CA PHE A 170 -12.29 -2.49 9.05
C PHE A 170 -12.35 -3.17 7.68
N GLY A 171 -13.20 -2.67 6.78
CA GLY A 171 -13.37 -3.25 5.45
C GLY A 171 -12.09 -3.22 4.63
N LEU A 172 -11.34 -2.10 4.69
CA LEU A 172 -10.05 -1.94 4.00
C LEU A 172 -9.01 -2.95 4.50
N VAL A 173 -8.87 -3.09 5.83
CA VAL A 173 -7.91 -4.01 6.45
C VAL A 173 -8.25 -5.46 6.10
N VAL A 174 -9.54 -5.85 6.19
CA VAL A 174 -9.98 -7.19 5.77
C VAL A 174 -9.71 -7.41 4.28
N ALA A 175 -10.01 -6.43 3.43
CA ALA A 175 -9.84 -6.55 1.98
C ALA A 175 -8.37 -6.78 1.59
N VAL A 176 -7.46 -5.98 2.13
CA VAL A 176 -6.02 -6.13 1.87
C VAL A 176 -5.50 -7.44 2.45
N ALA A 177 -5.76 -7.72 3.73
CA ALA A 177 -5.20 -8.86 4.42
C ALA A 177 -5.76 -10.19 3.87
N ALA A 178 -7.08 -10.34 3.73
CA ALA A 178 -7.66 -11.58 3.21
C ALA A 178 -7.23 -11.85 1.75
N THR A 179 -7.05 -10.81 0.93
CA THR A 179 -6.55 -10.95 -0.43
C THR A 179 -5.12 -11.53 -0.47
N LEU A 180 -4.23 -11.04 0.40
CA LEU A 180 -2.86 -11.56 0.51
C LEU A 180 -2.83 -12.98 1.08
N TYR A 181 -3.65 -13.29 2.08
CA TYR A 181 -3.76 -14.65 2.61
C TYR A 181 -4.34 -15.65 1.60
N LEU A 182 -5.34 -15.24 0.80
CA LEU A 182 -5.84 -16.08 -0.30
C LEU A 182 -4.75 -16.38 -1.33
N SER A 183 -3.84 -15.43 -1.58
CA SER A 183 -2.70 -15.66 -2.46
C SER A 183 -1.62 -16.55 -1.81
N ALA A 184 -1.46 -16.50 -0.48
CA ALA A 184 -0.58 -17.40 0.27
C ALA A 184 -1.12 -18.84 0.36
N LEU A 185 -2.46 -19.00 0.40
CA LEU A 185 -3.13 -20.31 0.43
C LEU A 185 -3.11 -21.03 -0.92
N ARG A 186 -2.84 -20.33 -2.04
CA ARG A 186 -2.87 -20.92 -3.36
C ARG A 186 -1.71 -21.89 -3.57
N HIS A 187 -1.99 -23.20 -3.66
CA HIS A 187 -0.98 -24.26 -3.77
C HIS A 187 -0.90 -24.80 -5.19
N ARG A 188 0.33 -25.11 -5.64
CA ARG A 188 0.59 -25.92 -6.84
C ARG A 188 0.97 -27.35 -6.53
N GLU A 189 1.73 -27.57 -5.48
CA GLU A 189 2.29 -28.88 -5.15
C GLU A 189 1.66 -29.45 -3.87
N PRO A 190 1.39 -30.78 -3.85
CA PRO A 190 0.75 -31.43 -2.71
C PRO A 190 1.53 -31.32 -1.41
N ASP A 191 2.85 -31.15 -1.48
CA ASP A 191 3.76 -31.17 -0.32
C ASP A 191 4.10 -29.80 0.25
N GLN A 192 3.65 -28.70 -0.39
CA GLN A 192 3.91 -27.35 0.10
C GLN A 192 2.89 -26.93 1.17
N ARG A 193 3.38 -26.73 2.41
CA ARG A 193 2.56 -26.23 3.51
C ARG A 193 2.32 -24.71 3.36
N PRO A 194 1.07 -24.21 3.47
CA PRO A 194 0.78 -22.77 3.34
C PRO A 194 1.19 -21.95 4.57
N ALA A 195 1.34 -22.59 5.73
CA ALA A 195 1.57 -21.91 6.99
C ALA A 195 2.79 -20.96 6.98
N PRO A 196 3.97 -21.30 6.42
CA PRO A 196 5.08 -20.36 6.37
C PRO A 196 4.81 -19.12 5.54
N ALA A 197 4.08 -19.25 4.42
CA ALA A 197 3.68 -18.10 3.58
C ALA A 197 2.66 -17.23 4.30
N MET A 198 1.67 -17.82 4.98
CA MET A 198 0.70 -17.10 5.80
C MET A 198 1.36 -16.35 6.95
N LEU A 199 2.34 -16.96 7.64
CA LEU A 199 3.08 -16.30 8.72
C LEU A 199 3.93 -15.13 8.20
N ALA A 200 4.60 -15.29 7.05
CA ALA A 200 5.36 -14.22 6.43
C ALA A 200 4.45 -13.05 6.02
N VAL A 201 3.30 -13.34 5.41
CA VAL A 201 2.27 -12.34 5.07
C VAL A 201 1.74 -11.66 6.33
N GLY A 202 1.43 -12.43 7.39
CA GLY A 202 0.98 -11.89 8.67
C GLY A 202 2.00 -10.94 9.31
N GLY A 203 3.27 -11.33 9.30
CA GLY A 203 4.35 -10.47 9.79
C GLY A 203 4.46 -9.14 9.02
N LEU A 204 4.41 -9.19 7.68
CA LEU A 204 4.42 -7.97 6.84
C LEU A 204 3.19 -7.10 7.05
N LEU A 205 1.99 -7.71 7.18
CA LEU A 205 0.76 -7.00 7.48
C LEU A 205 0.82 -6.33 8.86
N GLY A 206 1.33 -7.02 9.87
CA GLY A 206 1.49 -6.46 11.22
C GLY A 206 2.40 -5.24 11.23
N LEU A 207 3.57 -5.32 10.58
CA LEU A 207 4.49 -4.19 10.44
C LEU A 207 3.85 -3.04 9.64
N GLY A 208 3.11 -3.35 8.57
CA GLY A 208 2.42 -2.35 7.73
C GLY A 208 1.30 -1.64 8.48
N VAL A 209 0.47 -2.35 9.26
CA VAL A 209 -0.59 -1.76 10.08
C VAL A 209 0.01 -0.83 11.14
N LEU A 210 1.05 -1.27 11.84
CA LEU A 210 1.75 -0.43 12.84
C LEU A 210 2.33 0.82 12.19
N ALA A 211 3.00 0.69 11.05
CA ALA A 211 3.55 1.83 10.32
C ALA A 211 2.45 2.80 9.84
N ALA A 212 1.30 2.29 9.39
CA ALA A 212 0.17 3.10 8.94
C ALA A 212 -0.46 3.90 10.11
N THR A 213 -0.62 3.28 11.27
CA THR A 213 -1.20 3.97 12.45
C THR A 213 -0.26 5.02 13.03
N LEU A 214 1.06 4.81 13.01
CA LEU A 214 2.05 5.85 13.36
C LEU A 214 1.94 7.08 12.46
N GLN A 215 1.46 6.92 11.23
CA GLN A 215 1.31 7.98 10.24
C GLN A 215 -0.13 8.48 10.07
N THR A 216 -1.06 8.04 10.92
CA THR A 216 -2.45 8.49 10.86
C THR A 216 -2.53 10.00 11.13
N PHE A 217 -3.10 10.74 10.17
CA PHE A 217 -3.27 12.19 10.21
C PHE A 217 -4.74 12.61 10.16
N THR A 218 -5.47 12.07 9.19
CA THR A 218 -6.83 12.54 8.84
C THR A 218 -7.83 12.32 9.97
N ALA A 219 -7.79 11.16 10.65
CA ALA A 219 -8.73 10.86 11.72
C ALA A 219 -8.58 11.78 12.95
N PRO A 220 -7.38 11.97 13.55
CA PRO A 220 -7.23 12.94 14.63
C PRO A 220 -7.56 14.38 14.21
N LEU A 221 -7.21 14.76 12.98
CA LEU A 221 -7.50 16.09 12.44
C LEU A 221 -9.00 16.38 12.40
N ILE A 222 -9.79 15.46 11.86
CA ILE A 222 -11.21 15.67 11.59
C ILE A 222 -12.07 15.40 12.82
N LEU A 223 -11.82 14.30 13.53
CA LEU A 223 -12.72 13.84 14.60
C LEU A 223 -12.50 14.55 15.92
N THR A 224 -11.25 14.86 16.28
CA THR A 224 -10.91 15.35 17.62
C THR A 224 -10.10 16.65 17.64
N GLY A 225 -9.56 17.05 16.47
CA GLY A 225 -8.62 18.20 16.42
C GLY A 225 -7.37 18.02 17.29
N GLY A 226 -7.02 16.77 17.65
CA GLY A 226 -5.96 16.43 18.59
C GLY A 226 -6.43 16.22 20.03
N GLY A 227 -7.72 16.40 20.31
CA GLY A 227 -8.34 16.29 21.64
C GLY A 227 -8.36 17.60 22.43
N PRO A 228 -8.99 17.61 23.63
CA PRO A 228 -8.97 18.76 24.52
C PRO A 228 -7.51 19.15 24.84
N ARG A 229 -7.12 20.38 24.57
CA ARG A 229 -5.75 20.90 24.68
C ARG A 229 -4.75 20.35 23.64
N GLY A 230 -5.19 19.61 22.60
CA GLY A 230 -4.36 19.21 21.47
C GLY A 230 -3.53 17.93 21.64
N ASP A 231 -3.40 17.35 22.83
CA ASP A 231 -2.38 16.32 23.09
C ASP A 231 -2.92 14.89 23.28
N TYR A 232 -4.19 14.72 23.64
CA TYR A 232 -4.71 13.42 24.06
C TYR A 232 -4.92 12.41 22.93
N THR A 233 -5.13 12.87 21.69
CA THR A 233 -5.36 12.04 20.50
C THR A 233 -4.38 12.35 19.38
N ALA A 234 -3.27 13.01 19.69
CA ALA A 234 -2.22 13.31 18.75
C ALA A 234 -1.45 12.03 18.37
N THR A 235 -1.32 11.80 17.07
CA THR A 235 -0.37 10.83 16.51
C THR A 235 0.92 11.57 16.10
N PRO A 236 2.04 10.87 15.88
CA PRO A 236 3.28 11.52 15.50
C PRO A 236 3.15 12.46 14.28
N VAL A 237 2.50 12.02 13.18
CA VAL A 237 2.34 12.86 11.97
C VAL A 237 1.39 14.04 12.23
N PHE A 238 0.34 13.85 13.00
CA PHE A 238 -0.54 14.96 13.39
C PHE A 238 0.22 16.00 14.21
N SER A 239 1.04 15.55 15.17
CA SER A 239 1.90 16.44 15.99
C SER A 239 2.93 17.20 15.14
N ILE A 240 3.59 16.52 14.18
CA ILE A 240 4.50 17.16 13.22
C ILE A 240 3.78 18.30 12.49
N ALA A 241 2.59 18.04 11.95
CA ALA A 241 1.82 19.04 11.23
C ALA A 241 1.42 20.23 12.10
N GLN A 242 0.95 19.99 13.33
CA GLN A 242 0.58 21.04 14.28
C GLN A 242 1.80 21.89 14.71
N THR A 243 2.89 21.23 15.08
CA THR A 243 4.10 21.92 15.57
C THR A 243 4.75 22.73 14.46
N SER A 244 4.89 22.16 13.25
CA SER A 244 5.62 22.81 12.17
C SER A 244 4.82 23.90 11.46
N PHE A 245 3.53 23.61 11.12
CA PHE A 245 2.77 24.47 10.23
C PHE A 245 1.75 25.35 10.95
N ARG A 246 1.32 25.00 12.16
CA ARG A 246 0.39 25.82 12.94
C ARG A 246 1.12 26.70 13.95
N THR A 247 2.15 26.17 14.61
CA THR A 247 2.94 26.95 15.61
C THR A 247 4.27 27.45 15.06
N LEU A 248 4.60 27.14 13.79
CA LEU A 248 5.82 27.55 13.07
C LEU A 248 7.13 27.14 13.77
N ARG A 249 7.10 26.04 14.53
CA ARG A 249 8.25 25.47 15.22
C ARG A 249 8.88 24.38 14.35
N LEU A 250 9.57 24.80 13.28
CA LEU A 250 10.08 23.87 12.25
C LEU A 250 11.19 22.97 12.79
N GLY A 251 12.07 23.46 13.65
CA GLY A 251 13.13 22.66 14.29
C GLY A 251 12.58 21.54 15.17
N ALA A 252 11.63 21.86 16.07
CA ALA A 252 10.98 20.87 16.94
C ALA A 252 10.13 19.86 16.14
N GLY A 253 9.43 20.32 15.09
CA GLY A 253 8.69 19.43 14.19
C GLY A 253 9.62 18.49 13.41
N SER A 254 10.79 18.99 12.95
CA SER A 254 11.80 18.19 12.27
C SER A 254 12.45 17.16 13.20
N ALA A 255 12.65 17.47 14.48
CA ALA A 255 13.10 16.51 15.48
C ALA A 255 12.07 15.37 15.68
N THR A 256 10.79 15.71 15.81
CA THR A 256 9.69 14.73 15.86
C THR A 256 9.64 13.88 14.59
N SER A 257 9.83 14.49 13.40
CA SER A 257 9.90 13.79 12.11
C SER A 257 11.08 12.81 12.06
N THR A 258 12.26 13.24 12.54
CA THR A 258 13.47 12.39 12.57
C THR A 258 13.25 11.17 13.47
N LEU A 259 12.68 11.34 14.65
CA LEU A 259 12.36 10.22 15.54
C LEU A 259 11.37 9.25 14.90
N LEU A 260 10.35 9.77 14.22
CA LEU A 260 9.38 8.93 13.48
C LEU A 260 10.04 8.21 12.31
N LEU A 261 10.93 8.88 11.55
CA LEU A 261 11.69 8.24 10.46
C LEU A 261 12.54 7.08 10.96
N VAL A 262 13.18 7.21 12.12
CA VAL A 262 13.93 6.10 12.75
C VAL A 262 12.99 4.92 13.05
N LEU A 263 11.83 5.15 13.65
CA LEU A 263 10.87 4.09 13.95
C LEU A 263 10.37 3.39 12.67
N LEU A 264 9.97 4.17 11.66
CA LEU A 264 9.52 3.62 10.37
C LEU A 264 10.65 2.90 9.64
N GLY A 265 11.88 3.42 9.74
CA GLY A 265 13.08 2.78 9.18
C GLY A 265 13.35 1.41 9.81
N LEU A 266 13.22 1.29 11.12
CA LEU A 266 13.36 0.00 11.83
C LEU A 266 12.27 -0.99 11.40
N LEU A 267 11.00 -0.55 11.27
CA LEU A 267 9.92 -1.39 10.76
C LEU A 267 10.18 -1.83 9.31
N GLY A 268 10.67 -0.94 8.46
CA GLY A 268 11.04 -1.25 7.08
C GLY A 268 12.18 -2.26 6.99
N LEU A 269 13.23 -2.09 7.79
CA LEU A 269 14.34 -3.04 7.90
C LEU A 269 13.85 -4.41 8.39
N ALA A 270 12.97 -4.45 9.39
CA ALA A 270 12.37 -5.71 9.87
C ALA A 270 11.56 -6.40 8.77
N ALA A 271 10.78 -5.65 7.98
CA ALA A 271 10.02 -6.21 6.86
C ALA A 271 10.94 -6.78 5.78
N VAL A 272 12.02 -6.08 5.43
CA VAL A 272 12.98 -6.57 4.44
C VAL A 272 13.77 -7.76 4.97
N ALA A 273 14.17 -7.77 6.24
CA ALA A 273 14.77 -8.93 6.88
C ALA A 273 13.84 -10.16 6.80
N LEU A 274 12.54 -9.98 7.06
CA LEU A 274 11.54 -11.03 6.92
C LEU A 274 11.43 -11.53 5.47
N ILE A 275 11.36 -10.63 4.48
CA ILE A 275 11.31 -10.98 3.04
C ILE A 275 12.54 -11.77 2.61
N LEU A 276 13.74 -11.34 3.03
CA LEU A 276 14.98 -12.00 2.67
C LEU A 276 15.16 -13.34 3.39
N ALA A 277 14.86 -13.40 4.68
CA ALA A 277 14.97 -14.63 5.48
C ALA A 277 14.01 -15.72 5.00
N THR A 278 12.77 -15.36 4.68
CA THR A 278 11.75 -16.28 4.17
C THR A 278 11.90 -16.57 2.68
N ARG A 279 12.75 -15.82 1.97
CA ARG A 279 12.88 -15.89 0.51
C ARG A 279 11.53 -15.75 -0.18
N LEU A 280 10.75 -14.80 0.27
CA LEU A 280 9.41 -14.52 -0.24
C LEU A 280 9.46 -14.23 -1.76
N ARG A 281 8.51 -14.78 -2.50
CA ARG A 281 8.34 -14.53 -3.94
C ARG A 281 6.86 -14.54 -4.31
N ILE A 282 6.52 -13.87 -5.41
CA ILE A 282 5.17 -13.85 -5.98
C ILE A 282 5.24 -14.58 -7.32
N GLU A 283 4.44 -15.62 -7.48
CA GLU A 283 4.34 -16.39 -8.71
C GLU A 283 3.02 -16.09 -9.40
N PHE A 284 3.04 -15.98 -10.71
CA PHE A 284 1.85 -15.84 -11.55
C PHE A 284 1.54 -17.18 -12.22
N ASP A 285 0.36 -17.72 -11.96
CA ASP A 285 -0.14 -18.90 -12.64
C ASP A 285 -0.77 -18.48 -13.97
N GLY A 286 -0.16 -18.85 -15.08
CA GLY A 286 -0.55 -18.43 -16.41
C GLY A 286 -2.06 -18.51 -16.69
N TRP A 287 -2.55 -17.73 -17.69
CA TRP A 287 -3.97 -17.66 -18.07
C TRP A 287 -4.55 -19.00 -18.54
N ARG A 288 -3.68 -19.95 -18.95
CA ARG A 288 -4.05 -21.27 -19.51
C ARG A 288 -3.83 -22.43 -18.56
N ASP A 289 -3.20 -22.22 -17.42
CA ASP A 289 -2.96 -23.28 -16.46
C ASP A 289 -4.29 -23.70 -15.81
N ARG A 290 -4.72 -24.92 -16.05
CA ARG A 290 -5.87 -25.50 -15.37
C ARG A 290 -5.53 -25.64 -13.89
N PRO A 291 -6.41 -25.26 -12.96
CA PRO A 291 -6.21 -25.54 -11.54
C PRO A 291 -6.05 -27.04 -11.36
N ALA A 292 -5.12 -27.46 -10.52
CA ALA A 292 -4.90 -28.88 -10.21
C ALA A 292 -6.22 -29.50 -9.75
N VAL A 293 -6.57 -30.63 -10.36
CA VAL A 293 -7.85 -31.34 -10.21
C VAL A 293 -8.14 -31.79 -8.77
N ARG A 294 -7.15 -31.76 -7.87
CA ARG A 294 -7.22 -32.19 -6.47
C ARG A 294 -8.09 -31.35 -5.52
N GLU A 295 -8.52 -30.15 -5.93
CA GLU A 295 -9.35 -29.29 -5.05
C GLU A 295 -10.80 -29.80 -4.88
N ALA A 296 -11.26 -30.76 -5.72
CA ALA A 296 -12.67 -31.15 -5.77
C ALA A 296 -13.04 -32.29 -4.81
N GLU A 297 -12.12 -33.15 -4.39
CA GLU A 297 -12.47 -34.43 -3.76
C GLU A 297 -12.44 -34.44 -2.22
N SER A 298 -11.65 -33.61 -1.56
CA SER A 298 -11.43 -33.75 -0.10
C SER A 298 -12.48 -33.12 0.81
N TYR A 299 -13.40 -32.28 0.31
CA TYR A 299 -14.33 -31.52 1.17
C TYR A 299 -15.81 -31.58 0.75
N SER A 300 -16.23 -32.57 -0.05
CA SER A 300 -17.57 -32.57 -0.66
C SER A 300 -18.73 -32.51 0.37
N GLY A 301 -18.62 -33.18 1.51
CA GLY A 301 -19.70 -33.24 2.53
C GLY A 301 -19.88 -31.96 3.39
N ARG A 302 -18.82 -31.14 3.58
CA ARG A 302 -18.87 -29.91 4.40
C ARG A 302 -18.92 -28.62 3.56
N ARG A 303 -18.93 -28.74 2.25
CA ARG A 303 -18.88 -27.61 1.31
C ARG A 303 -20.03 -26.61 1.46
N PRO A 304 -21.31 -27.03 1.62
CA PRO A 304 -22.42 -26.08 1.83
C PRO A 304 -22.26 -25.23 3.09
N LEU A 305 -21.79 -25.82 4.19
CA LEU A 305 -21.53 -25.12 5.44
C LEU A 305 -20.43 -24.06 5.26
N LEU A 306 -19.32 -24.41 4.59
CA LEU A 306 -18.22 -23.47 4.35
C LEU A 306 -18.65 -22.31 3.44
N ILE A 307 -19.47 -22.57 2.43
CA ILE A 307 -20.05 -21.52 1.58
C ILE A 307 -20.94 -20.62 2.43
N GLY A 308 -21.81 -21.18 3.26
CA GLY A 308 -22.67 -20.41 4.17
C GLY A 308 -21.88 -19.54 5.13
N LEU A 309 -20.85 -20.08 5.80
CA LEU A 309 -19.98 -19.32 6.70
C LEU A 309 -19.22 -18.21 5.97
N THR A 310 -18.72 -18.48 4.76
CA THR A 310 -18.06 -17.47 3.92
C THR A 310 -19.03 -16.34 3.56
N ALA A 311 -20.25 -16.68 3.15
CA ALA A 311 -21.29 -15.71 2.82
C ALA A 311 -21.65 -14.83 4.03
N VAL A 312 -21.84 -15.43 5.21
CA VAL A 312 -22.11 -14.69 6.45
C VAL A 312 -20.94 -13.75 6.77
N ALA A 313 -19.69 -14.23 6.69
CA ALA A 313 -18.52 -13.40 6.94
C ALA A 313 -18.42 -12.20 5.95
N LEU A 314 -18.73 -12.42 4.66
CA LEU A 314 -18.78 -11.34 3.66
C LEU A 314 -19.90 -10.35 3.93
N VAL A 315 -21.08 -10.81 4.35
CA VAL A 315 -22.20 -9.93 4.75
C VAL A 315 -21.79 -9.07 5.95
N VAL A 316 -21.10 -9.64 6.93
CA VAL A 316 -20.57 -8.87 8.07
C VAL A 316 -19.56 -7.82 7.61
N VAL A 317 -18.60 -8.18 6.74
CA VAL A 317 -17.59 -7.24 6.24
C VAL A 317 -18.26 -6.09 5.46
N LEU A 318 -19.18 -6.41 4.56
CA LEU A 318 -19.92 -5.38 3.82
C LEU A 318 -20.82 -4.55 4.73
N GLY A 319 -21.52 -5.20 5.65
CA GLY A 319 -22.44 -4.53 6.59
C GLY A 319 -21.71 -3.50 7.46
N VAL A 320 -20.56 -3.88 8.03
CA VAL A 320 -19.73 -2.96 8.83
C VAL A 320 -19.16 -1.84 7.95
N THR A 321 -18.69 -2.16 6.73
CA THR A 321 -18.15 -1.16 5.80
C THR A 321 -19.22 -0.15 5.38
N LEU A 322 -20.40 -0.62 5.00
CA LEU A 322 -21.52 0.23 4.62
C LEU A 322 -22.01 1.08 5.79
N TRP A 323 -22.16 0.48 6.97
CA TRP A 323 -22.54 1.20 8.18
C TRP A 323 -21.52 2.30 8.54
N ALA A 324 -20.23 2.00 8.44
CA ALA A 324 -19.19 2.99 8.66
C ALA A 324 -19.22 4.14 7.66
N SER A 325 -19.60 3.86 6.40
CA SER A 325 -19.66 4.83 5.30
C SER A 325 -21.05 5.49 5.15
N LEU A 326 -22.06 5.01 5.89
CA LEU A 326 -23.45 5.48 5.73
C LEU A 326 -23.62 7.00 5.89
N PRO A 327 -22.97 7.68 6.87
CA PRO A 327 -23.08 9.12 7.01
C PRO A 327 -22.54 9.88 5.78
N TRP A 328 -21.44 9.38 5.18
CA TRP A 328 -20.93 9.91 3.92
C TRP A 328 -21.92 9.66 2.77
N LEU A 329 -22.46 8.45 2.65
CA LEU A 329 -23.37 8.07 1.56
C LEU A 329 -24.71 8.83 1.62
N ARG A 330 -25.22 9.15 2.81
CA ARG A 330 -26.42 9.98 2.98
C ARG A 330 -26.20 11.41 2.48
N ASN A 331 -25.00 11.94 2.68
CA ASN A 331 -24.63 13.29 2.25
C ASN A 331 -23.88 13.29 0.90
N PHE A 332 -23.98 12.19 0.15
CA PHE A 332 -23.26 12.04 -1.12
C PHE A 332 -23.77 12.98 -2.21
N SER A 333 -25.10 13.15 -2.28
CA SER A 333 -25.79 14.00 -3.24
C SER A 333 -26.31 15.29 -2.62
N ALA A 334 -25.87 15.64 -1.40
CA ALA A 334 -26.25 16.88 -0.76
C ALA A 334 -25.95 18.06 -1.69
N ASP A 335 -26.90 18.96 -1.81
CA ASP A 335 -26.73 20.15 -2.64
C ASP A 335 -25.52 20.93 -2.15
N THR A 336 -24.55 21.13 -3.04
CA THR A 336 -23.28 21.73 -2.64
C THR A 336 -23.43 23.18 -2.18
N GLY A 337 -24.64 23.76 -2.30
CA GLY A 337 -24.81 25.19 -2.14
C GLY A 337 -23.85 25.96 -3.07
N PRO A 338 -23.77 27.26 -3.00
CA PRO A 338 -22.76 27.99 -3.76
C PRO A 338 -21.37 27.63 -3.21
N LEU A 339 -20.51 27.03 -4.06
CA LEU A 339 -19.10 26.85 -3.75
C LEU A 339 -18.47 28.20 -3.35
N PRO A 340 -17.43 28.21 -2.50
CA PRO A 340 -16.72 29.43 -2.17
C PRO A 340 -16.32 30.20 -3.43
N ARG A 341 -16.41 31.55 -3.39
CA ARG A 341 -16.13 32.39 -4.54
C ARG A 341 -14.76 32.05 -5.15
N GLY A 342 -14.72 31.88 -6.48
CA GLY A 342 -13.50 31.57 -7.21
C GLY A 342 -13.15 30.08 -7.29
N VAL A 343 -13.95 29.18 -6.70
CA VAL A 343 -13.73 27.73 -6.85
C VAL A 343 -14.50 27.25 -8.08
N ASP A 344 -13.77 26.74 -9.06
CA ASP A 344 -14.31 26.05 -10.24
C ASP A 344 -14.27 24.54 -10.04
N THR A 345 -15.41 23.87 -10.35
CA THR A 345 -15.56 22.42 -10.17
C THR A 345 -14.61 21.61 -11.07
N ALA A 346 -14.36 22.08 -12.30
CA ALA A 346 -13.46 21.40 -13.22
C ALA A 346 -12.01 21.45 -12.72
N ASN A 347 -11.55 22.62 -12.26
CA ASN A 347 -10.24 22.81 -11.65
C ASN A 347 -10.12 21.99 -10.36
N LEU A 348 -11.14 21.97 -9.52
CA LEU A 348 -11.17 21.17 -8.31
C LEU A 348 -10.99 19.68 -8.61
N PHE A 349 -11.72 19.17 -9.61
CA PHE A 349 -11.59 17.79 -10.06
C PHE A 349 -10.19 17.52 -10.62
N ALA A 350 -9.71 18.38 -11.53
CA ALA A 350 -8.38 18.23 -12.12
C ALA A 350 -7.27 18.24 -11.05
N ASN A 351 -7.30 19.18 -10.10
CA ASN A 351 -6.33 19.29 -9.01
C ASN A 351 -6.36 18.09 -8.06
N THR A 352 -7.53 17.47 -7.87
CA THR A 352 -7.66 16.30 -7.00
C THR A 352 -7.10 15.05 -7.63
N TRP A 353 -7.28 14.86 -8.94
CA TRP A 353 -7.02 13.57 -9.57
C TRP A 353 -5.77 13.54 -10.47
N VAL A 354 -5.45 14.64 -11.17
CA VAL A 354 -4.35 14.64 -12.16
C VAL A 354 -2.96 14.68 -11.51
N PRO A 355 -2.63 15.58 -10.56
CA PRO A 355 -1.31 15.60 -9.94
C PRO A 355 -0.93 14.29 -9.24
N PRO A 356 -1.83 13.65 -8.44
CA PRO A 356 -1.57 12.34 -7.86
C PRO A 356 -1.38 11.23 -8.91
N LEU A 357 -2.11 11.28 -10.03
CA LEU A 357 -1.94 10.31 -11.12
C LEU A 357 -0.56 10.41 -11.74
N LEU A 358 -0.08 11.62 -12.05
CA LEU A 358 1.25 11.85 -12.62
C LEU A 358 2.36 11.31 -11.71
N SER A 359 2.32 11.68 -10.42
CA SER A 359 3.27 11.14 -9.43
C SER A 359 3.23 9.61 -9.38
N THR A 360 2.03 9.02 -9.35
CA THR A 360 1.85 7.57 -9.27
C THR A 360 2.40 6.84 -10.49
N LEU A 361 2.12 7.33 -11.71
CA LEU A 361 2.61 6.70 -12.94
C LEU A 361 4.13 6.67 -12.99
N VAL A 362 4.78 7.78 -12.64
CA VAL A 362 6.24 7.85 -12.58
C VAL A 362 6.77 6.94 -11.48
N ALA A 363 6.24 7.04 -10.26
CA ALA A 363 6.73 6.31 -9.10
C ALA A 363 6.62 4.79 -9.27
N VAL A 364 5.48 4.31 -9.79
CA VAL A 364 5.25 2.87 -10.02
C VAL A 364 5.99 2.39 -11.27
N GLY A 365 6.07 3.21 -12.32
CA GLY A 365 6.83 2.88 -13.53
C GLY A 365 8.32 2.67 -13.24
N LEU A 366 8.95 3.59 -12.50
CA LEU A 366 10.35 3.46 -12.08
C LEU A 366 10.57 2.27 -11.15
N ALA A 367 9.61 2.01 -10.25
CA ALA A 367 9.64 0.84 -9.37
C ALA A 367 9.58 -0.48 -10.17
N ALA A 368 8.76 -0.54 -11.23
CA ALA A 368 8.67 -1.71 -12.10
C ALA A 368 9.97 -1.94 -12.90
N LEU A 369 10.58 -0.88 -13.43
CA LEU A 369 11.86 -0.97 -14.15
C LEU A 369 12.97 -1.49 -13.23
N ALA A 370 13.11 -0.92 -12.04
CA ALA A 370 14.11 -1.37 -11.07
C ALA A 370 13.82 -2.79 -10.57
N GLY A 371 12.54 -3.11 -10.30
CA GLY A 371 12.11 -4.45 -9.92
C GLY A 371 12.45 -5.50 -10.99
N PHE A 372 12.31 -5.16 -12.29
CA PHE A 372 12.74 -6.00 -13.39
C PHE A 372 14.27 -6.19 -13.39
N GLY A 373 15.04 -5.11 -13.20
CA GLY A 373 16.50 -5.17 -13.08
C GLY A 373 16.96 -6.09 -11.95
N ILE A 374 16.39 -5.93 -10.74
CA ILE A 374 16.77 -6.70 -9.55
C ILE A 374 16.25 -8.14 -9.61
N GLY A 375 14.96 -8.33 -9.91
CA GLY A 375 14.27 -9.61 -9.78
C GLY A 375 14.44 -10.54 -10.97
N ALA A 376 14.36 -10.02 -12.23
CA ALA A 376 14.48 -10.81 -13.45
C ALA A 376 15.92 -10.94 -13.92
N LEU A 377 16.64 -9.82 -14.10
CA LEU A 377 18.00 -9.83 -14.64
C LEU A 377 19.04 -10.30 -13.60
N ARG A 378 18.81 -10.03 -12.32
CA ARG A 378 19.67 -10.45 -11.20
C ARG A 378 21.15 -10.12 -11.41
N PRO A 379 21.55 -8.83 -11.50
CA PRO A 379 22.89 -8.39 -11.86
C PRO A 379 23.99 -8.93 -10.92
N LEU A 380 23.67 -9.13 -9.63
CA LEU A 380 24.58 -9.70 -8.63
C LEU A 380 24.32 -11.21 -8.39
N GLY A 381 23.65 -11.91 -9.31
CA GLY A 381 23.30 -13.31 -9.16
C GLY A 381 22.46 -13.58 -7.89
N ARG A 382 22.92 -14.49 -7.01
CA ARG A 382 22.23 -14.83 -5.76
C ARG A 382 22.11 -13.66 -4.76
N TRP A 383 22.96 -12.64 -4.88
CA TRP A 383 23.00 -11.48 -4.01
C TRP A 383 22.15 -10.31 -4.49
N SER A 384 21.47 -10.44 -5.66
CA SER A 384 20.66 -9.34 -6.22
C SER A 384 19.54 -8.87 -5.29
N ASP A 385 19.00 -9.76 -4.46
CA ASP A 385 17.97 -9.42 -3.50
C ASP A 385 18.47 -8.42 -2.41
N LEU A 386 19.79 -8.34 -2.17
CA LEU A 386 20.39 -7.36 -1.24
C LEU A 386 20.34 -5.93 -1.78
N LEU A 387 20.12 -5.74 -3.11
CA LEU A 387 19.90 -4.42 -3.69
C LEU A 387 18.61 -3.76 -3.18
N LEU A 388 17.71 -4.49 -2.51
CA LEU A 388 16.54 -3.95 -1.85
C LEU A 388 16.85 -3.33 -0.47
N VAL A 389 17.96 -3.73 0.19
CA VAL A 389 18.29 -3.28 1.55
C VAL A 389 18.43 -1.76 1.68
N PRO A 390 19.10 -1.05 0.73
CA PRO A 390 19.17 0.42 0.80
C PRO A 390 17.80 1.11 0.81
N PHE A 391 16.78 0.54 0.19
CA PHE A 391 15.43 1.10 0.14
C PHE A 391 14.59 0.74 1.38
N ALA A 392 15.03 -0.22 2.18
CA ALA A 392 14.29 -0.76 3.32
C ALA A 392 13.82 0.31 4.33
N PRO A 393 14.64 1.30 4.74
CA PRO A 393 14.23 2.30 5.72
C PRO A 393 13.01 3.12 5.29
N TRP A 394 12.79 3.24 3.98
CA TRP A 394 11.67 4.02 3.42
C TRP A 394 10.49 3.17 2.94
N LEU A 395 10.50 1.85 3.19
CA LEU A 395 9.42 0.95 2.76
C LEU A 395 8.03 1.41 3.26
N PHE A 396 7.98 1.93 4.47
CA PHE A 396 6.75 2.40 5.10
C PHE A 396 6.66 3.92 5.27
N VAL A 397 7.62 4.69 4.77
CA VAL A 397 7.62 6.15 4.92
C VAL A 397 6.67 6.77 3.91
N GLY A 398 5.63 7.45 4.42
CA GLY A 398 4.68 8.26 3.65
C GLY A 398 5.09 9.74 3.59
N ALA A 399 4.15 10.59 3.17
CA ALA A 399 4.40 12.03 3.01
C ALA A 399 4.61 12.76 4.35
N GLY A 400 4.00 12.27 5.45
CA GLY A 400 3.98 12.97 6.75
C GLY A 400 5.35 13.25 7.34
N PRO A 401 6.22 12.23 7.53
CA PRO A 401 7.55 12.42 8.11
C PRO A 401 8.49 13.31 7.29
N LEU A 402 8.23 13.46 6.00
CA LEU A 402 9.04 14.27 5.08
C LEU A 402 8.35 15.57 4.66
N ALA A 403 7.21 15.91 5.29
CA ALA A 403 6.36 17.03 4.91
C ALA A 403 7.10 18.38 5.00
N ILE A 404 7.90 18.59 6.05
CA ILE A 404 8.63 19.85 6.28
C ILE A 404 9.65 20.08 5.16
N ALA A 405 10.55 19.14 4.93
CA ALA A 405 11.60 19.28 3.92
C ALA A 405 11.03 19.40 2.50
N ASN A 406 9.95 18.68 2.18
CA ASN A 406 9.30 18.79 0.88
C ASN A 406 8.55 20.11 0.74
N PHE A 407 7.93 20.63 1.80
CA PHE A 407 7.28 21.94 1.80
C PHE A 407 8.30 23.07 1.59
N GLU A 408 9.41 23.08 2.34
CA GLU A 408 10.49 24.07 2.18
C GLU A 408 11.03 24.07 0.74
N ARG A 409 11.29 22.88 0.17
CA ARG A 409 11.74 22.74 -1.22
C ARG A 409 10.71 23.25 -2.24
N THR A 410 9.41 23.03 -1.99
CA THR A 410 8.33 23.51 -2.87
C THR A 410 8.19 25.03 -2.78
N MET A 411 8.39 25.59 -1.58
CA MET A 411 8.41 27.02 -1.33
C MET A 411 9.60 27.71 -2.02
N GLU A 412 10.81 27.15 -1.89
CA GLU A 412 12.03 27.66 -2.53
C GLU A 412 11.93 27.70 -4.06
N ARG A 413 11.14 26.79 -4.65
CA ARG A 413 10.87 26.74 -6.10
C ARG A 413 9.69 27.58 -6.54
N GLU A 414 9.08 28.32 -5.62
CA GLU A 414 7.90 29.15 -5.89
C GLU A 414 6.71 28.38 -6.47
N GLN A 415 6.59 27.07 -6.13
CA GLN A 415 5.54 26.18 -6.66
C GLN A 415 4.28 26.13 -5.79
N LEU A 416 4.24 26.84 -4.65
CA LEU A 416 3.07 26.87 -3.78
C LEU A 416 1.87 27.52 -4.50
N GLY A 417 0.73 26.83 -4.50
CA GLY A 417 -0.47 27.26 -5.19
C GLY A 417 -0.49 26.96 -6.69
N LEU A 418 0.60 26.41 -7.25
CA LEU A 418 0.66 26.00 -8.64
C LEU A 418 0.36 24.51 -8.80
N PHE A 419 -0.07 24.11 -10.01
CA PHE A 419 -0.35 22.72 -10.36
C PHE A 419 0.81 21.76 -10.05
N LEU A 420 2.06 22.17 -10.33
CA LEU A 420 3.26 21.38 -10.04
C LEU A 420 3.49 21.18 -8.54
N GLY A 421 3.12 22.15 -7.72
CA GLY A 421 3.19 22.04 -6.26
C GLY A 421 2.19 21.02 -5.70
N LEU A 422 1.04 20.80 -6.36
CA LEU A 422 0.05 19.81 -5.97
C LEU A 422 0.52 18.37 -6.26
N VAL A 423 1.52 18.17 -7.14
CA VAL A 423 2.06 16.84 -7.42
C VAL A 423 2.75 16.30 -6.17
N PRO A 424 2.30 15.15 -5.60
CA PRO A 424 2.97 14.54 -4.45
C PRO A 424 4.45 14.29 -4.71
N PRO A 425 5.37 14.68 -3.83
CA PRO A 425 6.82 14.62 -4.07
C PRO A 425 7.40 13.20 -3.94
N THR A 426 6.62 12.19 -4.28
CA THR A 426 6.96 10.76 -4.19
C THR A 426 7.20 10.20 -5.59
N TRP A 427 8.43 10.32 -6.11
CA TRP A 427 8.81 9.90 -7.46
C TRP A 427 9.24 8.43 -7.56
N LEU A 428 9.28 7.71 -6.45
CA LEU A 428 9.49 6.27 -6.38
C LEU A 428 8.53 5.64 -5.38
N SER A 429 7.75 4.65 -5.80
CA SER A 429 6.97 3.82 -4.88
C SER A 429 7.84 2.66 -4.37
N VAL A 430 8.41 2.82 -3.17
CA VAL A 430 9.23 1.76 -2.56
C VAL A 430 8.43 0.46 -2.35
N PRO A 431 7.18 0.46 -1.86
CA PRO A 431 6.37 -0.76 -1.78
C PRO A 431 6.17 -1.45 -3.14
N ALA A 432 5.94 -0.67 -4.22
CA ALA A 432 5.82 -1.22 -5.56
C ALA A 432 7.14 -1.84 -6.06
N LEU A 433 8.29 -1.23 -5.76
CA LEU A 433 9.61 -1.79 -6.07
C LEU A 433 9.78 -3.19 -5.46
N PHE A 434 9.42 -3.37 -4.19
CA PHE A 434 9.43 -4.69 -3.55
C PHE A 434 8.47 -5.65 -4.22
N ALA A 435 7.23 -5.25 -4.46
CA ALA A 435 6.22 -6.10 -5.11
C ALA A 435 6.66 -6.58 -6.49
N PHE A 436 7.20 -5.69 -7.34
CA PHE A 436 7.74 -6.05 -8.66
C PHE A 436 8.96 -6.95 -8.56
N THR A 437 9.88 -6.67 -7.64
CA THR A 437 11.06 -7.52 -7.43
C THR A 437 10.64 -8.94 -7.04
N LEU A 438 9.67 -9.09 -6.15
CA LEU A 438 9.14 -10.40 -5.72
C LEU A 438 8.42 -11.13 -6.87
N LEU A 439 7.66 -10.41 -7.71
CA LEU A 439 7.00 -10.96 -8.89
C LEU A 439 8.04 -11.46 -9.91
N PHE A 440 8.99 -10.62 -10.30
CA PHE A 440 10.00 -11.01 -11.28
C PHE A 440 10.91 -12.12 -10.77
N ARG A 441 11.22 -12.13 -9.47
CA ARG A 441 11.93 -13.23 -8.83
C ARG A 441 11.16 -14.56 -8.95
N GLY A 442 9.85 -14.54 -8.73
CA GLY A 442 9.01 -15.74 -8.85
C GLY A 442 8.87 -16.26 -10.29
N GLN A 443 9.04 -15.38 -11.30
CA GLN A 443 9.00 -15.75 -12.70
C GLN A 443 10.39 -16.06 -13.30
N HIS A 444 11.48 -15.76 -12.59
CA HIS A 444 12.85 -15.88 -13.10
C HIS A 444 13.19 -17.29 -13.61
N GLU A 445 12.82 -18.32 -12.88
CA GLU A 445 13.12 -19.72 -13.25
C GLU A 445 12.36 -20.16 -14.49
N ARG A 446 11.07 -19.80 -14.59
CA ARG A 446 10.26 -20.07 -15.80
C ARG A 446 10.81 -19.37 -17.03
N TRP A 447 11.35 -18.16 -16.86
CA TRP A 447 12.01 -17.46 -17.95
C TRP A 447 13.31 -18.16 -18.35
N ARG A 448 14.11 -18.61 -17.38
CA ARG A 448 15.37 -19.31 -17.64
C ARG A 448 15.19 -20.69 -18.30
N SER A 449 14.10 -21.37 -18.03
CA SER A 449 13.78 -22.67 -18.63
C SER A 449 13.24 -22.58 -20.07
N GLY A 450 13.42 -21.44 -20.76
CA GLY A 450 13.05 -21.24 -22.17
C GLY A 450 11.79 -20.42 -22.40
N GLY A 451 11.23 -19.79 -21.34
CA GLY A 451 10.09 -18.89 -21.48
C GLY A 451 10.45 -17.59 -22.22
N SER A 452 9.56 -17.10 -23.10
CA SER A 452 9.73 -15.81 -23.76
C SER A 452 9.58 -14.66 -22.76
N VAL A 453 10.41 -13.60 -22.86
CA VAL A 453 10.35 -12.40 -22.01
C VAL A 453 8.94 -11.81 -21.97
N GLY A 454 8.27 -11.71 -23.13
CA GLY A 454 6.92 -11.14 -23.23
C GLY A 454 5.89 -11.93 -22.42
N ARG A 455 5.87 -13.26 -22.51
CA ARG A 455 4.86 -14.10 -21.84
C ARG A 455 5.16 -14.36 -20.37
N THR A 456 6.44 -14.52 -20.02
CA THR A 456 6.82 -14.91 -18.64
C THR A 456 7.08 -13.73 -17.73
N LEU A 457 7.55 -12.61 -18.23
CA LEU A 457 7.90 -11.44 -17.41
C LEU A 457 6.98 -10.25 -17.65
N LEU A 458 6.77 -9.82 -18.91
CA LEU A 458 6.00 -8.60 -19.19
C LEU A 458 4.49 -8.80 -19.01
N LEU A 459 3.93 -9.92 -19.49
CA LEU A 459 2.50 -10.18 -19.39
C LEU A 459 1.99 -10.22 -17.92
N PRO A 460 2.69 -10.84 -16.94
CA PRO A 460 2.33 -10.74 -15.55
C PRO A 460 2.57 -9.35 -14.93
N ALA A 461 3.55 -8.59 -15.43
CA ALA A 461 3.91 -7.28 -14.87
C ALA A 461 2.90 -6.18 -15.23
N LEU A 462 2.26 -6.24 -16.42
CA LEU A 462 1.31 -5.20 -16.84
C LEU A 462 0.11 -5.06 -15.89
N PRO A 463 -0.64 -6.12 -15.52
CA PRO A 463 -1.71 -5.96 -14.53
C PRO A 463 -1.18 -5.62 -13.13
N MET A 464 0.06 -6.03 -12.80
CA MET A 464 0.69 -5.66 -11.52
C MET A 464 0.94 -4.14 -11.43
N LEU A 465 1.22 -3.47 -12.57
CA LEU A 465 1.25 -2.00 -12.61
C LEU A 465 -0.07 -1.42 -12.12
N ALA A 466 -1.20 -1.92 -12.61
CA ALA A 466 -2.52 -1.44 -12.17
C ALA A 466 -2.80 -1.80 -10.70
N VAL A 467 -2.44 -3.02 -10.24
CA VAL A 467 -2.61 -3.44 -8.83
C VAL A 467 -1.85 -2.54 -7.86
N THR A 468 -0.68 -2.03 -8.25
CA THR A 468 0.11 -1.13 -7.41
C THR A 468 -0.23 0.34 -7.64
N ALA A 469 -0.55 0.75 -8.87
CA ALA A 469 -0.85 2.15 -9.20
C ALA A 469 -2.22 2.60 -8.70
N LEU A 470 -3.28 1.79 -8.84
CA LEU A 470 -4.63 2.23 -8.44
C LEU A 470 -4.75 2.58 -6.95
N PRO A 471 -4.31 1.73 -6.00
CA PRO A 471 -4.38 2.10 -4.59
C PRO A 471 -3.45 3.26 -4.25
N THR A 472 -2.29 3.39 -4.90
CA THR A 472 -1.36 4.51 -4.71
C THR A 472 -2.00 5.82 -5.19
N TRP A 473 -2.59 5.83 -6.39
CA TRP A 473 -3.28 6.99 -6.94
C TRP A 473 -4.45 7.43 -6.05
N LEU A 474 -5.32 6.47 -5.68
CA LEU A 474 -6.46 6.76 -4.81
C LEU A 474 -6.00 7.29 -3.44
N ALA A 475 -5.00 6.69 -2.82
CA ALA A 475 -4.47 7.13 -1.53
C ALA A 475 -3.88 8.55 -1.60
N HIS A 476 -3.15 8.88 -2.66
CA HIS A 476 -2.61 10.23 -2.88
C HIS A 476 -3.72 11.25 -3.13
N ALA A 477 -4.72 10.93 -3.97
CA ALA A 477 -5.85 11.81 -4.26
C ALA A 477 -6.72 12.09 -3.02
N GLN A 478 -6.80 11.12 -2.10
CA GLN A 478 -7.59 11.21 -0.87
C GLN A 478 -6.78 11.72 0.34
N SER A 479 -5.49 12.03 0.18
CA SER A 479 -4.64 12.52 1.27
C SER A 479 -4.72 14.04 1.39
N PRO A 480 -5.29 14.59 2.49
CA PRO A 480 -5.38 16.04 2.66
C PRO A 480 -4.05 16.67 3.11
N LEU A 481 -3.11 15.90 3.69
CA LEU A 481 -1.93 16.45 4.34
C LEU A 481 -1.09 17.32 3.39
N TRP A 482 -0.66 16.75 2.25
CA TRP A 482 0.19 17.45 1.30
C TRP A 482 -0.53 18.65 0.68
N THR A 483 -1.73 18.41 0.19
CA THR A 483 -2.51 19.45 -0.51
C THR A 483 -2.93 20.60 0.40
N THR A 484 -3.17 20.35 1.70
CA THR A 484 -3.40 21.43 2.69
C THR A 484 -2.19 22.35 2.85
N LEU A 485 -0.97 21.80 2.76
CA LEU A 485 0.26 22.58 2.92
C LEU A 485 0.59 23.44 1.72
N VAL A 486 0.31 22.96 0.50
CA VAL A 486 0.77 23.60 -0.73
C VAL A 486 -0.30 24.42 -1.46
N SER A 487 -1.58 24.26 -1.13
CA SER A 487 -2.67 25.04 -1.74
C SER A 487 -2.63 26.49 -1.27
N LYS A 488 -2.72 27.42 -2.24
CA LYS A 488 -2.85 28.86 -2.00
C LYS A 488 -4.01 29.41 -2.83
N GLY A 489 -5.10 29.73 -2.19
CA GLY A 489 -6.26 30.29 -2.88
C GLY A 489 -7.15 29.26 -3.60
N PRO A 490 -8.27 29.73 -4.19
CA PRO A 490 -9.33 28.88 -4.75
C PRO A 490 -8.88 27.97 -5.88
N ASP A 491 -7.99 28.48 -6.75
CA ASP A 491 -7.56 27.79 -7.97
C ASP A 491 -6.68 26.55 -7.73
N SER A 492 -6.11 26.43 -6.53
CA SER A 492 -5.23 25.31 -6.14
C SER A 492 -5.86 24.34 -5.15
N LEU A 493 -7.15 24.49 -4.83
CA LEU A 493 -7.83 23.61 -3.90
C LEU A 493 -8.04 22.22 -4.51
N THR A 494 -7.97 21.21 -3.63
CA THR A 494 -8.41 19.83 -3.92
C THR A 494 -9.70 19.53 -3.17
N ALA A 495 -10.49 18.58 -3.63
CA ALA A 495 -11.77 18.26 -3.03
C ALA A 495 -11.67 17.88 -1.53
N PRO A 496 -10.70 17.05 -1.07
CA PRO A 496 -10.53 16.78 0.35
C PRO A 496 -10.25 18.02 1.20
N VAL A 497 -9.45 18.97 0.68
CA VAL A 497 -9.12 20.21 1.39
C VAL A 497 -10.31 21.16 1.40
N LEU A 498 -11.00 21.32 0.26
CA LEU A 498 -12.18 22.15 0.16
C LEU A 498 -13.27 21.73 1.16
N VAL A 499 -13.62 20.43 1.15
CA VAL A 499 -14.68 19.91 2.02
C VAL A 499 -14.31 20.06 3.50
N GLN A 500 -13.04 19.84 3.85
CA GLN A 500 -12.54 20.09 5.21
C GLN A 500 -12.61 21.59 5.59
N MET A 501 -12.28 22.49 4.66
CA MET A 501 -12.37 23.93 4.88
C MET A 501 -13.83 24.39 5.07
N VAL A 502 -14.74 23.90 4.24
CA VAL A 502 -16.19 24.16 4.37
C VAL A 502 -16.70 23.63 5.71
N ALA A 503 -16.34 22.39 6.07
CA ALA A 503 -16.70 21.79 7.35
C ALA A 503 -16.21 22.62 8.55
N SER A 504 -15.00 23.18 8.48
CA SER A 504 -14.46 24.02 9.58
C SER A 504 -15.19 25.35 9.73
N ARG A 505 -15.79 25.90 8.65
CA ARG A 505 -16.57 27.14 8.65
C ARG A 505 -18.04 26.90 9.02
N ALA A 506 -18.59 25.76 8.63
CA ALA A 506 -19.99 25.38 8.84
C ALA A 506 -20.31 25.05 10.33
N PHE A 507 -19.30 24.92 11.21
CA PHE A 507 -19.48 24.64 12.64
C PHE A 507 -20.17 25.75 13.42
N GLY A 508 -21.18 26.34 12.92
CA GLY A 508 -22.06 27.31 13.56
C GLY A 508 -23.28 27.65 12.70
N ALA A 509 -23.32 27.18 11.47
CA ALA A 509 -24.30 27.60 10.48
C ALA A 509 -25.22 26.45 9.92
N GLY A 510 -25.03 25.19 10.34
CA GLY A 510 -25.95 24.10 9.98
C GLY A 510 -26.03 23.80 8.47
N GLY A 511 -24.93 23.94 7.72
CA GLY A 511 -24.91 23.68 6.28
C GLY A 511 -24.58 22.22 5.94
N GLU A 512 -25.25 21.67 4.92
CA GLU A 512 -24.93 20.36 4.36
C GLU A 512 -23.52 20.37 3.74
N LEU A 513 -22.76 19.30 3.97
CA LEU A 513 -21.40 19.17 3.44
C LEU A 513 -21.42 18.43 2.11
N PRO A 514 -20.76 18.95 1.05
CA PRO A 514 -20.72 18.31 -0.27
C PRO A 514 -19.72 17.13 -0.27
N LEU A 515 -20.00 16.08 0.51
CA LEU A 515 -19.07 14.95 0.72
C LEU A 515 -18.85 14.13 -0.56
N GLY A 516 -19.78 14.17 -1.52
CA GLY A 516 -19.65 13.52 -2.82
C GLY A 516 -18.55 14.09 -3.71
N LEU A 517 -18.11 15.33 -3.48
CA LEU A 517 -17.00 15.93 -4.25
C LEU A 517 -15.66 15.21 -4.00
N VAL A 518 -15.47 14.62 -2.81
CA VAL A 518 -14.21 13.96 -2.44
C VAL A 518 -13.96 12.72 -3.30
N LEU A 519 -15.01 11.94 -3.56
CA LEU A 519 -14.96 10.78 -4.46
C LEU A 519 -16.23 10.76 -5.31
N PRO A 520 -16.25 11.49 -6.44
CA PRO A 520 -17.44 11.58 -7.31
C PRO A 520 -17.88 10.22 -7.86
N LEU A 521 -19.17 10.06 -8.10
CA LEU A 521 -19.77 8.80 -8.55
C LEU A 521 -19.07 8.18 -9.78
N PRO A 522 -18.71 8.94 -10.83
CA PRO A 522 -17.98 8.37 -11.96
C PRO A 522 -16.61 7.76 -11.56
N MET A 523 -15.90 8.40 -10.65
CA MET A 523 -14.60 7.90 -10.13
C MET A 523 -14.81 6.67 -9.25
N LEU A 524 -15.83 6.68 -8.39
CA LEU A 524 -16.18 5.51 -7.56
C LEU A 524 -16.50 4.29 -8.45
N ILE A 525 -17.34 4.47 -9.47
CA ILE A 525 -17.68 3.40 -10.43
C ILE A 525 -16.43 2.91 -11.16
N LEU A 526 -15.61 3.82 -11.66
CA LEU A 526 -14.33 3.48 -12.31
C LEU A 526 -13.44 2.63 -11.41
N PHE A 527 -13.21 3.05 -10.17
CA PHE A 527 -12.40 2.28 -9.22
C PHE A 527 -13.01 0.93 -8.88
N VAL A 528 -14.34 0.85 -8.68
CA VAL A 528 -15.03 -0.43 -8.43
C VAL A 528 -14.80 -1.40 -9.60
N LEU A 529 -15.02 -0.96 -10.83
CA LEU A 529 -14.84 -1.80 -12.01
C LEU A 529 -13.39 -2.26 -12.16
N LEU A 530 -12.42 -1.36 -12.00
CA LEU A 530 -11.00 -1.67 -12.12
C LEU A 530 -10.53 -2.62 -11.00
N PHE A 531 -10.88 -2.35 -9.74
CA PHE A 531 -10.49 -3.23 -8.63
C PHE A 531 -11.14 -4.60 -8.73
N VAL A 532 -12.42 -4.71 -9.09
CA VAL A 532 -13.09 -6.00 -9.30
C VAL A 532 -12.42 -6.77 -10.44
N ALA A 533 -12.18 -6.12 -11.57
CA ALA A 533 -11.51 -6.75 -12.72
C ALA A 533 -10.11 -7.26 -12.36
N LEU A 534 -9.32 -6.47 -11.63
CA LEU A 534 -7.98 -6.88 -11.18
C LEU A 534 -8.03 -7.99 -10.13
N MET A 535 -8.90 -7.89 -9.13
CA MET A 535 -9.01 -8.89 -8.06
C MET A 535 -9.44 -10.26 -8.59
N VAL A 536 -10.44 -10.29 -9.46
CA VAL A 536 -10.99 -11.53 -10.02
C VAL A 536 -10.14 -12.04 -11.19
N GLY A 537 -9.70 -11.14 -12.08
CA GLY A 537 -9.00 -11.52 -13.31
C GLY A 537 -7.52 -11.80 -13.13
N TYR A 538 -6.84 -11.07 -12.24
CA TYR A 538 -5.39 -11.16 -12.09
C TYR A 538 -4.93 -11.61 -10.70
N VAL A 539 -5.37 -10.94 -9.62
CA VAL A 539 -4.88 -11.23 -8.26
C VAL A 539 -5.22 -12.66 -7.82
N ASP A 540 -6.35 -13.21 -8.30
CA ASP A 540 -6.68 -14.63 -8.07
C ASP A 540 -5.65 -15.60 -8.66
N ARG A 541 -4.82 -15.17 -9.60
CA ARG A 541 -3.76 -15.97 -10.23
C ARG A 541 -2.39 -15.77 -9.61
N LEU A 542 -2.27 -14.88 -8.62
CA LEU A 542 -1.05 -14.67 -7.88
C LEU A 542 -0.96 -15.66 -6.71
N ALA A 543 0.20 -16.29 -6.57
CA ALA A 543 0.55 -17.14 -5.44
C ALA A 543 1.75 -16.54 -4.70
N ILE A 544 1.66 -16.44 -3.38
CA ILE A 544 2.77 -16.01 -2.52
C ILE A 544 3.47 -17.27 -1.98
N ARG A 545 4.77 -17.36 -2.19
CA ARG A 545 5.60 -18.51 -1.83
C ARG A 545 6.76 -18.10 -0.95
N VAL A 546 7.19 -19.03 -0.10
CA VAL A 546 8.41 -18.92 0.73
C VAL A 546 9.36 -20.08 0.43
N GLY A 547 10.64 -19.89 0.70
CA GLY A 547 11.67 -20.90 0.49
C GLY A 547 12.26 -20.92 -0.93
N ARG A 548 13.14 -21.90 -1.20
CA ARG A 548 13.69 -22.15 -2.54
C ARG A 548 12.61 -22.80 -3.39
N SER A 549 12.55 -22.45 -4.69
CA SER A 549 11.84 -23.26 -5.67
C SER A 549 12.53 -24.64 -5.68
N GLY A 550 11.74 -25.68 -5.51
CA GLY A 550 12.22 -27.04 -5.73
C GLY A 550 12.64 -27.13 -7.19
N GLY A 551 13.93 -26.99 -7.45
CA GLY A 551 14.49 -27.20 -8.78
C GLY A 551 14.22 -28.65 -9.17
N VAL A 552 13.93 -28.84 -10.44
CA VAL A 552 13.93 -30.13 -11.17
C VAL A 552 15.38 -30.67 -11.27
N ASP A 553 16.15 -30.58 -10.19
CA ASP A 553 17.53 -31.05 -10.08
C ASP A 553 17.66 -32.16 -9.02
N ALA A 554 16.62 -32.93 -8.79
CA ALA A 554 16.81 -34.28 -8.30
C ALA A 554 17.10 -35.14 -9.57
N PRO A 555 18.29 -35.74 -9.74
CA PRO A 555 18.46 -36.78 -10.75
C PRO A 555 17.37 -37.83 -10.51
N PRO A 556 16.79 -38.43 -11.57
CA PRO A 556 15.77 -39.45 -11.39
C PRO A 556 16.36 -40.53 -10.48
N ALA A 557 15.76 -40.74 -9.32
CA ALA A 557 16.06 -41.86 -8.45
C ALA A 557 15.81 -43.12 -9.27
N GLY A 558 16.88 -43.75 -9.77
CA GLY A 558 16.76 -44.95 -10.59
C GLY A 558 17.85 -45.17 -11.64
N ALA A 559 18.92 -44.34 -11.67
CA ALA A 559 19.99 -44.52 -12.67
C ALA A 559 21.23 -45.31 -12.20
N ASP A 560 21.24 -45.86 -11.00
CA ASP A 560 22.33 -46.70 -10.48
C ASP A 560 21.81 -48.08 -10.00
N GLU A 561 21.15 -48.84 -10.89
CA GLU A 561 21.20 -50.31 -10.76
C GLU A 561 22.43 -50.79 -11.56
N PRO A 562 23.45 -51.36 -10.90
CA PRO A 562 24.53 -51.99 -11.63
C PRO A 562 23.98 -53.22 -12.35
N VAL A 563 24.07 -53.21 -13.67
CA VAL A 563 23.84 -54.38 -14.53
C VAL A 563 24.67 -55.53 -13.99
N GLY A 564 23.96 -56.52 -13.39
CA GLY A 564 24.57 -57.73 -12.87
C GLY A 564 25.40 -58.41 -13.95
N LYS A 565 26.66 -58.71 -13.63
CA LYS A 565 27.53 -59.59 -14.40
C LYS A 565 26.84 -60.97 -14.51
N VAL A 566 26.40 -61.31 -15.71
CA VAL A 566 26.09 -62.69 -16.06
C VAL A 566 27.46 -63.37 -16.21
N THR A 567 27.81 -64.22 -15.24
CA THR A 567 28.90 -65.21 -15.35
C THR A 567 28.37 -66.45 -16.02
N ALA A 568 29.06 -66.92 -17.04
CA ALA A 568 28.87 -68.14 -17.80
C ALA A 568 28.99 -69.39 -16.96
#